data_bd2da6166970832efcb0e6c4c556ee78
#
_entry.id   bd2da6166970832efcb0e6c4c556ee78
#
_cell.length_a   1.000
_cell.length_b   1.000
_cell.length_c   1.000
_cell.angle_alpha   90.00
_cell.angle_beta   90.00
_cell.angle_gamma   90.00
#
_symmetry.space_group_name_H-M   'P 1'
#
loop_
_entity.id
_entity.type
_entity.pdbx_description
1 polymer ?
#
loop_
_entity_poly.entity_id
_entity_poly.type
_entity_poly.pdbx_seq_one_letter_code
_entity_poly.pdbx_strand_id
1 'polypeptide(L)'
;LKTHKKKVLVMTHRIELCKQTSSVLTEFGVQNKVIDSKANLDNQGQFDCFVAMVETLNNRLKDDKLDISDIGLVIIDEAHYNSFTKLFKFFEKSFILGVTATPLSSNIELPMADNYDELIVGESIESLIENEFLAQANMYSYNVGLTSLIVGANGDYTVKSSEDLYTNNEMLSKLMEAYIERCKGKKTL
;
A
#
# COMPACT_ATOMS: atom_id res chain seq x y z
N LEU A 1 -15.99 15.54 7.16
CA LEU A 1 -15.03 16.45 6.50
C LEU A 1 -15.70 17.75 6.06
N LYS A 2 -16.82 17.71 5.33
CA LYS A 2 -17.56 18.91 4.93
C LYS A 2 -17.96 19.80 6.10
N THR A 3 -18.26 19.21 7.25
CA THR A 3 -18.65 19.94 8.49
C THR A 3 -17.50 20.78 9.06
N HIS A 4 -16.24 20.36 8.85
CA HIS A 4 -15.05 21.03 9.41
C HIS A 4 -14.27 21.86 8.40
N LYS A 5 -14.72 21.96 7.14
CA LYS A 5 -14.03 22.66 6.03
C LYS A 5 -12.57 22.24 5.87
N LYS A 6 -12.27 20.97 6.16
CA LYS A 6 -10.92 20.38 6.04
C LYS A 6 -10.89 19.40 4.90
N LYS A 7 -9.72 19.27 4.27
CA LYS A 7 -9.45 18.36 3.15
C LYS A 7 -8.79 17.08 3.63
N VAL A 8 -8.84 16.07 2.77
CA VAL A 8 -8.21 14.78 2.98
C VAL A 8 -7.02 14.62 2.04
N LEU A 9 -5.98 14.01 2.53
CA LEU A 9 -4.88 13.52 1.71
C LEU A 9 -4.79 12.00 1.87
N VAL A 10 -4.84 11.26 0.77
CA VAL A 10 -4.56 9.82 0.73
C VAL A 10 -3.16 9.62 0.17
N MET A 11 -2.32 8.92 0.91
CA MET A 11 -0.96 8.59 0.50
C MET A 11 -0.82 7.10 0.19
N THR A 12 -0.19 6.80 -0.92
CA THR A 12 0.14 5.44 -1.34
C THR A 12 1.62 5.36 -1.74
N HIS A 13 2.14 4.14 -1.89
CA HIS A 13 3.53 3.94 -2.30
C HIS A 13 3.70 3.65 -3.81
N ARG A 14 2.59 3.47 -4.58
CA ARG A 14 2.59 3.18 -6.01
C ARG A 14 1.66 4.09 -6.79
N ILE A 15 2.09 4.48 -7.98
CA ILE A 15 1.32 5.38 -8.86
C ILE A 15 0.02 4.72 -9.36
N GLU A 16 0.03 3.41 -9.57
CA GLU A 16 -1.15 2.65 -9.99
C GLU A 16 -2.25 2.75 -8.92
N LEU A 17 -1.88 2.62 -7.64
CA LEU A 17 -2.79 2.77 -6.51
C LEU A 17 -3.35 4.19 -6.41
N CYS A 18 -2.53 5.22 -6.67
CA CYS A 18 -3.03 6.60 -6.73
C CYS A 18 -4.15 6.76 -7.76
N LYS A 19 -3.97 6.20 -8.96
CA LYS A 19 -4.97 6.28 -10.03
C LYS A 19 -6.25 5.50 -9.68
N GLN A 20 -6.09 4.29 -9.14
CA GLN A 20 -7.22 3.46 -8.71
C GLN A 20 -8.01 4.14 -7.60
N THR A 21 -7.35 4.64 -6.55
CA THR A 21 -7.99 5.37 -5.45
C THR A 21 -8.74 6.59 -5.96
N SER A 22 -8.12 7.39 -6.85
CA SER A 22 -8.76 8.56 -7.46
C SER A 22 -10.00 8.18 -8.27
N SER A 23 -9.97 7.08 -9.03
CA SER A 23 -11.13 6.59 -9.79
C SER A 23 -12.28 6.23 -8.86
N VAL A 24 -12.01 5.43 -7.82
CA VAL A 24 -13.01 5.03 -6.83
C VAL A 24 -13.61 6.25 -6.11
N LEU A 25 -12.79 7.20 -5.67
CA LEU A 25 -13.27 8.43 -5.05
C LEU A 25 -14.21 9.21 -5.99
N THR A 26 -13.89 9.26 -7.29
CA THR A 26 -14.73 9.91 -8.30
C THR A 26 -16.07 9.19 -8.46
N GLU A 27 -16.08 7.86 -8.48
CA GLU A 27 -17.32 7.05 -8.53
C GLU A 27 -18.23 7.33 -7.32
N PHE A 28 -17.66 7.59 -6.15
CA PHE A 28 -18.38 8.01 -4.95
C PHE A 28 -18.70 9.52 -4.90
N GLY A 29 -18.47 10.27 -5.99
CA GLY A 29 -18.78 11.69 -6.09
C GLY A 29 -17.85 12.61 -5.29
N VAL A 30 -16.67 12.14 -4.86
CA VAL A 30 -15.68 12.95 -4.17
C VAL A 30 -14.83 13.73 -5.17
N GLN A 31 -14.83 15.06 -5.05
CA GLN A 31 -13.96 15.92 -5.85
C GLN A 31 -12.52 15.71 -5.41
N ASN A 32 -11.73 15.03 -6.23
CA ASN A 32 -10.36 14.66 -5.88
C ASN A 32 -9.35 15.00 -6.98
N LYS A 33 -8.07 15.08 -6.59
CA LYS A 33 -6.96 15.38 -7.49
C LYS A 33 -5.76 14.51 -7.15
N VAL A 34 -5.21 13.85 -8.16
CA VAL A 34 -3.91 13.16 -8.04
C VAL A 34 -2.79 14.20 -8.09
N ILE A 35 -1.90 14.15 -7.11
CA ILE A 35 -0.67 14.94 -7.05
C ILE A 35 0.46 14.11 -7.67
N ASP A 36 0.72 14.32 -8.93
CA ASP A 36 1.88 13.77 -9.65
C ASP A 36 2.94 14.85 -9.94
N SER A 37 4.02 14.48 -10.62
CA SER A 37 5.11 15.40 -10.95
C SER A 37 4.69 16.53 -11.89
N LYS A 38 3.58 16.39 -12.62
CA LYS A 38 3.06 17.33 -13.63
C LYS A 38 1.79 18.03 -13.18
N ALA A 39 1.21 17.65 -12.04
CA ALA A 39 -0.06 18.23 -11.59
C ALA A 39 0.04 19.74 -11.44
N ASN A 40 -0.87 20.44 -12.12
CA ASN A 40 -1.13 21.85 -11.83
C ASN A 40 -2.00 21.94 -10.57
N LEU A 41 -1.53 22.69 -9.59
CA LEU A 41 -2.16 22.85 -8.29
C LEU A 41 -2.75 24.25 -8.06
N ASP A 42 -2.87 25.08 -9.10
CA ASP A 42 -3.34 26.46 -8.98
C ASP A 42 -4.77 26.59 -8.44
N ASN A 43 -5.60 25.57 -8.60
CA ASN A 43 -7.01 25.57 -8.18
C ASN A 43 -7.29 24.53 -7.07
N GLN A 44 -6.44 24.45 -6.05
CA GLN A 44 -6.58 23.47 -4.95
C GLN A 44 -7.91 23.59 -4.20
N GLY A 45 -8.50 24.79 -4.16
CA GLY A 45 -9.78 25.05 -3.49
C GLY A 45 -10.97 24.25 -4.02
N GLN A 46 -10.89 23.73 -5.25
CA GLN A 46 -11.96 22.95 -5.87
C GLN A 46 -12.04 21.49 -5.36
N PHE A 47 -10.98 20.99 -4.74
CA PHE A 47 -10.88 19.58 -4.38
C PHE A 47 -11.05 19.39 -2.88
N ASP A 48 -11.85 18.40 -2.51
CA ASP A 48 -12.05 17.95 -1.13
C ASP A 48 -10.99 16.93 -0.70
N CYS A 49 -10.40 16.24 -1.67
CA CYS A 49 -9.43 15.17 -1.45
C CYS A 49 -8.26 15.24 -2.43
N PHE A 50 -7.08 14.93 -1.93
CA PHE A 50 -5.88 14.73 -2.74
C PHE A 50 -5.40 13.29 -2.61
N VAL A 51 -4.86 12.74 -3.69
CA VAL A 51 -4.22 11.41 -3.68
C VAL A 51 -2.80 11.58 -4.17
N ALA A 52 -1.82 11.09 -3.43
CA ALA A 52 -0.42 11.30 -3.75
C ALA A 52 0.45 10.06 -3.49
N MET A 53 1.46 9.89 -4.33
CA MET A 53 2.57 8.99 -4.03
C MET A 53 3.55 9.68 -3.06
N VAL A 54 4.05 8.94 -2.06
CA VAL A 54 4.91 9.49 -0.98
C VAL A 54 6.11 10.27 -1.52
N GLU A 55 6.82 9.74 -2.51
CA GLU A 55 8.02 10.40 -3.04
C GLU A 55 7.68 11.69 -3.79
N THR A 56 6.62 11.67 -4.60
CA THR A 56 6.17 12.86 -5.33
C THR A 56 5.72 13.95 -4.38
N LEU A 57 4.96 13.57 -3.35
CA LEU A 57 4.49 14.51 -2.33
C LEU A 57 5.66 15.15 -1.57
N ASN A 58 6.63 14.33 -1.14
CA ASN A 58 7.82 14.83 -0.44
C ASN A 58 8.58 15.89 -1.27
N ASN A 59 8.73 15.67 -2.57
CA ASN A 59 9.40 16.63 -3.45
C ASN A 59 8.59 17.91 -3.62
N ARG A 60 7.26 17.79 -3.77
CA ARG A 60 6.36 18.96 -3.89
C ARG A 60 6.32 19.82 -2.63
N LEU A 61 6.35 19.19 -1.44
CA LEU A 61 6.36 19.91 -0.17
C LEU A 61 7.70 20.62 0.08
N LYS A 62 8.83 20.02 -0.34
CA LYS A 62 10.13 20.68 -0.25
C LYS A 62 10.26 21.91 -1.15
N ASP A 63 9.56 21.91 -2.27
CA ASP A 63 9.59 22.99 -3.25
C ASP A 63 8.54 24.11 -2.94
N ASP A 64 7.82 24.04 -1.82
CA ASP A 64 6.70 24.93 -1.43
C ASP A 64 5.63 25.08 -2.53
N LYS A 65 5.44 24.05 -3.34
CA LYS A 65 4.49 24.04 -4.46
C LYS A 65 3.10 23.52 -4.12
N LEU A 66 2.86 23.18 -2.84
CA LEU A 66 1.61 22.61 -2.37
C LEU A 66 1.20 23.28 -1.06
N ASP A 67 0.04 23.91 -1.03
CA ASP A 67 -0.56 24.35 0.22
C ASP A 67 -1.28 23.18 0.91
N ILE A 68 -0.82 22.84 2.10
CA ILE A 68 -1.35 21.76 2.94
C ILE A 68 -2.06 22.26 4.20
N SER A 69 -2.20 23.58 4.35
CA SER A 69 -2.77 24.20 5.57
C SER A 69 -4.20 23.74 5.86
N ASP A 70 -4.94 23.36 4.82
CA ASP A 70 -6.32 22.88 4.90
C ASP A 70 -6.45 21.37 5.08
N ILE A 71 -5.36 20.61 5.04
CA ILE A 71 -5.40 19.16 5.25
C ILE A 71 -5.66 18.87 6.73
N GLY A 72 -6.79 18.23 7.02
CA GLY A 72 -7.18 17.86 8.38
C GLY A 72 -7.11 16.37 8.66
N LEU A 73 -7.06 15.54 7.60
CA LEU A 73 -6.94 14.08 7.69
C LEU A 73 -5.96 13.59 6.62
N VAL A 74 -5.01 12.80 7.05
CA VAL A 74 -4.08 12.07 6.19
C VAL A 74 -4.36 10.59 6.35
N ILE A 75 -4.66 9.90 5.25
CA ILE A 75 -4.85 8.45 5.20
C ILE A 75 -3.64 7.85 4.50
N ILE A 76 -3.01 6.86 5.12
CA ILE A 76 -1.82 6.19 4.61
C ILE A 76 -2.16 4.74 4.33
N ASP A 77 -2.14 4.35 3.07
CA ASP A 77 -2.30 2.97 2.64
C ASP A 77 -0.97 2.23 2.76
N GLU A 78 -1.02 0.98 3.23
CA GLU A 78 0.15 0.16 3.55
C GLU A 78 1.10 0.87 4.55
N ALA A 79 0.52 1.36 5.63
CA ALA A 79 1.20 2.20 6.62
C ALA A 79 2.42 1.55 7.31
N HIS A 80 2.61 0.23 7.15
CA HIS A 80 3.79 -0.48 7.65
C HIS A 80 5.10 -0.10 6.94
N TYR A 81 5.02 0.56 5.77
CA TYR A 81 6.22 1.09 5.11
C TYR A 81 6.72 2.36 5.78
N ASN A 82 7.97 2.36 6.25
CA ASN A 82 8.57 3.52 6.93
C ASN A 82 8.83 4.73 6.02
N SER A 83 8.68 4.59 4.71
CA SER A 83 8.88 5.69 3.76
C SER A 83 7.94 6.89 3.98
N PHE A 84 6.83 6.70 4.68
CA PHE A 84 5.85 7.75 4.97
C PHE A 84 6.28 8.66 6.13
N THR A 85 7.06 8.17 7.10
CA THR A 85 7.38 8.88 8.35
C THR A 85 8.07 10.23 8.12
N LYS A 86 8.87 10.33 7.05
CA LYS A 86 9.53 11.59 6.65
C LYS A 86 8.57 12.74 6.34
N LEU A 87 7.28 12.44 6.10
CA LEU A 87 6.25 13.42 5.78
C LEU A 87 5.47 13.87 7.02
N PHE A 88 5.50 13.17 8.13
CA PHE A 88 4.69 13.47 9.32
C PHE A 88 4.95 14.88 9.87
N LYS A 89 6.17 15.36 9.81
CA LYS A 89 6.54 16.73 10.21
C LYS A 89 5.78 17.84 9.46
N PHE A 90 5.23 17.56 8.28
CA PHE A 90 4.43 18.52 7.53
C PHE A 90 2.96 18.50 7.94
N PHE A 91 2.53 17.48 8.69
CA PHE A 91 1.13 17.23 9.03
C PHE A 91 0.87 17.23 10.55
N GLU A 92 1.67 17.94 11.32
CA GLU A 92 1.55 18.03 12.81
C GLU A 92 0.16 18.48 13.31
N LYS A 93 -0.60 19.19 12.46
CA LYS A 93 -1.96 19.66 12.76
C LYS A 93 -3.06 18.79 12.15
N SER A 94 -2.69 17.69 11.51
CA SER A 94 -3.61 16.78 10.85
C SER A 94 -3.76 15.50 11.65
N PHE A 95 -4.92 14.88 11.60
CA PHE A 95 -5.09 13.52 12.08
C PHE A 95 -4.49 12.54 11.05
N ILE A 96 -3.68 11.60 11.51
CA ILE A 96 -3.04 10.60 10.64
C ILE A 96 -3.66 9.24 10.89
N LEU A 97 -4.23 8.64 9.86
CA LEU A 97 -4.81 7.30 9.87
C LEU A 97 -3.98 6.37 8.99
N GLY A 98 -3.22 5.47 9.59
CA GLY A 98 -2.54 4.38 8.89
C GLY A 98 -3.46 3.17 8.72
N VAL A 99 -3.51 2.62 7.50
CA VAL A 99 -4.23 1.39 7.18
C VAL A 99 -3.24 0.35 6.71
N THR A 100 -3.31 -0.86 7.27
CA THR A 100 -2.43 -1.97 6.86
C THR A 100 -3.04 -3.31 7.28
N ALA A 101 -2.79 -4.35 6.50
CA ALA A 101 -3.10 -5.73 6.88
C ALA A 101 -2.05 -6.33 7.82
N THR A 102 -0.84 -5.76 7.84
CA THR A 102 0.31 -6.25 8.60
C THR A 102 0.89 -5.11 9.44
N PRO A 103 0.39 -4.86 10.67
CA PRO A 103 0.82 -3.72 11.50
C PRO A 103 2.20 -3.94 12.14
N LEU A 104 3.12 -4.47 11.35
CA LEU A 104 4.52 -4.65 11.71
C LEU A 104 5.37 -3.76 10.81
N SER A 105 6.24 -2.97 11.41
CA SER A 105 7.16 -2.13 10.64
C SER A 105 8.02 -2.96 9.69
N SER A 106 8.27 -2.43 8.51
CA SER A 106 9.24 -2.99 7.56
C SER A 106 10.69 -2.90 8.07
N ASN A 107 10.94 -2.10 9.10
CA ASN A 107 12.21 -2.01 9.82
C ASN A 107 11.98 -2.19 11.31
N ILE A 108 12.59 -3.22 11.89
CA ILE A 108 12.44 -3.55 13.32
C ILE A 108 12.98 -2.46 14.26
N GLU A 109 13.95 -1.66 13.79
CA GLU A 109 14.52 -0.53 14.54
C GLU A 109 13.62 0.71 14.55
N LEU A 110 12.57 0.72 13.73
CA LEU A 110 11.61 1.82 13.60
C LEU A 110 10.19 1.28 13.78
N PRO A 111 9.79 0.89 14.98
CA PRO A 111 8.46 0.31 15.21
C PRO A 111 7.36 1.32 14.88
N MET A 112 6.21 0.83 14.44
CA MET A 112 5.07 1.71 14.11
C MET A 112 4.58 2.51 15.32
N ALA A 113 4.74 1.97 16.53
CA ALA A 113 4.37 2.65 17.78
C ALA A 113 5.12 3.97 18.01
N ASP A 114 6.25 4.23 17.34
CA ASP A 114 6.95 5.51 17.42
C ASP A 114 6.23 6.62 16.62
N ASN A 115 5.30 6.25 15.75
CA ASN A 115 4.64 7.17 14.80
C ASN A 115 3.12 7.18 14.92
N TYR A 116 2.51 6.22 15.63
CA TYR A 116 1.06 6.10 15.79
C TYR A 116 0.73 5.91 17.27
N ASP A 117 -0.22 6.68 17.77
CA ASP A 117 -0.61 6.70 19.19
C ASP A 117 -1.45 5.48 19.56
N GLU A 118 -2.21 4.91 18.61
CA GLU A 118 -3.17 3.84 18.87
C GLU A 118 -3.21 2.83 17.72
N LEU A 119 -3.33 1.55 18.06
CA LEU A 119 -3.61 0.46 17.12
C LEU A 119 -5.04 -0.01 17.27
N ILE A 120 -5.85 0.19 16.23
CA ILE A 120 -7.21 -0.34 16.15
C ILE A 120 -7.16 -1.62 15.32
N VAL A 121 -7.50 -2.74 15.95
CA VAL A 121 -7.57 -4.05 15.30
C VAL A 121 -9.01 -4.33 14.89
N GLY A 122 -9.20 -4.63 13.60
CA GLY A 122 -10.49 -5.06 13.06
C GLY A 122 -10.85 -6.50 13.44
N GLU A 123 -11.86 -7.06 12.80
CA GLU A 123 -12.22 -8.45 12.98
C GLU A 123 -11.13 -9.41 12.51
N SER A 124 -11.01 -10.56 13.18
CA SER A 124 -10.07 -11.59 12.80
C SER A 124 -10.42 -12.23 11.45
N ILE A 125 -9.43 -12.75 10.74
CA ILE A 125 -9.65 -13.52 9.49
C ILE A 125 -10.58 -14.71 9.75
N GLU A 126 -10.44 -15.37 10.90
CA GLU A 126 -11.30 -16.49 11.31
C GLU A 126 -12.77 -16.07 11.41
N SER A 127 -13.06 -14.97 12.15
CA SER A 127 -14.40 -14.40 12.25
C SER A 127 -14.97 -14.01 10.87
N LEU A 128 -14.15 -13.42 10.01
CA LEU A 128 -14.57 -13.02 8.66
C LEU A 128 -14.88 -14.24 7.76
N ILE A 129 -14.19 -15.37 7.95
CA ILE A 129 -14.50 -16.63 7.26
C ILE A 129 -15.77 -17.26 7.81
N GLU A 130 -15.93 -17.31 9.14
CA GLU A 130 -17.13 -17.86 9.78
C GLU A 130 -18.40 -17.09 9.41
N ASN A 131 -18.29 -15.77 9.25
CA ASN A 131 -19.39 -14.90 8.82
C ASN A 131 -19.54 -14.78 7.29
N GLU A 132 -18.85 -15.62 6.51
CA GLU A 132 -18.92 -15.68 5.03
C GLU A 132 -18.48 -14.40 4.31
N PHE A 133 -17.78 -13.46 4.98
CA PHE A 133 -17.18 -12.28 4.33
C PHE A 133 -15.90 -12.63 3.57
N LEU A 134 -15.16 -13.64 4.03
CA LEU A 134 -13.97 -14.18 3.37
C LEU A 134 -14.16 -15.65 3.05
N ALA A 135 -13.66 -16.06 1.89
CA ALA A 135 -13.61 -17.48 1.51
C ALA A 135 -12.55 -18.22 2.34
N GLN A 136 -12.81 -19.48 2.62
CA GLN A 136 -11.82 -20.35 3.23
C GLN A 136 -10.66 -20.57 2.26
N ALA A 137 -9.43 -20.36 2.75
CA ALA A 137 -8.21 -20.60 1.98
C ALA A 137 -7.73 -22.06 2.19
N ASN A 138 -7.49 -22.76 1.07
CA ASN A 138 -6.80 -24.04 1.07
C ASN A 138 -5.35 -23.80 0.63
N MET A 139 -4.42 -23.97 1.54
CA MET A 139 -2.99 -23.76 1.26
C MET A 139 -2.30 -25.07 0.89
N TYR A 140 -1.60 -25.08 -0.24
CA TYR A 140 -0.82 -26.22 -0.72
C TYR A 140 0.64 -25.79 -0.82
N SER A 141 1.54 -26.58 -0.25
CA SER A 141 2.98 -26.34 -0.30
C SER A 141 3.67 -27.39 -1.16
N TYR A 142 4.57 -26.93 -2.03
CA TYR A 142 5.37 -27.79 -2.90
C TYR A 142 6.84 -27.56 -2.62
N ASN A 143 7.61 -28.64 -2.54
CA ASN A 143 9.06 -28.52 -2.41
C ASN A 143 9.68 -28.14 -3.75
N VAL A 144 10.24 -26.95 -3.83
CA VAL A 144 10.78 -26.36 -5.06
C VAL A 144 12.28 -26.08 -5.02
N GLY A 145 12.99 -26.61 -4.02
CA GLY A 145 14.45 -26.48 -3.95
C GLY A 145 14.93 -25.06 -3.66
N LEU A 146 14.33 -24.38 -2.68
CA LEU A 146 14.67 -23.00 -2.27
C LEU A 146 16.14 -22.82 -1.82
N THR A 147 16.89 -23.90 -1.64
CA THR A 147 18.31 -23.88 -1.27
C THR A 147 19.24 -23.22 -2.30
N SER A 148 18.75 -23.02 -3.53
CA SER A 148 19.47 -22.29 -4.58
C SER A 148 19.37 -20.76 -4.46
N LEU A 149 18.48 -20.26 -3.62
CA LEU A 149 18.31 -18.82 -3.40
C LEU A 149 19.45 -18.24 -2.58
N ILE A 150 19.98 -17.10 -3.02
CA ILE A 150 21.08 -16.37 -2.38
C ILE A 150 20.52 -15.09 -1.77
N VAL A 151 20.74 -14.90 -0.46
CA VAL A 151 20.35 -13.66 0.24
C VAL A 151 21.38 -12.57 -0.07
N GLY A 152 20.91 -11.43 -0.52
CA GLY A 152 21.71 -10.24 -0.79
C GLY A 152 22.01 -9.43 0.48
N ALA A 153 22.81 -8.37 0.33
CA ALA A 153 23.22 -7.50 1.44
C ALA A 153 22.06 -6.75 2.12
N ASN A 154 20.94 -6.61 1.44
CA ASN A 154 19.72 -5.98 1.96
C ASN A 154 18.80 -6.94 2.74
N GLY A 155 19.20 -8.21 2.92
CA GLY A 155 18.41 -9.23 3.60
C GLY A 155 17.35 -9.91 2.74
N ASP A 156 17.19 -9.50 1.49
CA ASP A 156 16.28 -10.10 0.53
C ASP A 156 17.03 -11.01 -0.46
N TYR A 157 16.30 -11.87 -1.20
CA TYR A 157 16.91 -12.71 -2.22
C TYR A 157 17.43 -11.89 -3.41
N THR A 158 18.57 -12.31 -3.95
CA THR A 158 19.11 -11.62 -5.15
C THR A 158 18.23 -11.90 -6.37
N VAL A 159 18.05 -10.88 -7.21
CA VAL A 159 17.23 -10.98 -8.44
C VAL A 159 17.72 -12.15 -9.30
N LYS A 160 19.04 -12.30 -9.45
CA LYS A 160 19.61 -13.36 -10.27
C LYS A 160 19.28 -14.76 -9.76
N SER A 161 19.46 -15.04 -8.45
CA SER A 161 19.14 -16.37 -7.90
C SER A 161 17.63 -16.68 -7.96
N SER A 162 16.79 -15.66 -7.82
CA SER A 162 15.35 -15.80 -7.98
C SER A 162 14.97 -16.09 -9.43
N GLU A 163 15.55 -15.36 -10.38
CA GLU A 163 15.33 -15.57 -11.81
C GLU A 163 15.77 -16.98 -12.23
N ASP A 164 16.97 -17.42 -11.85
CA ASP A 164 17.50 -18.76 -12.14
C ASP A 164 16.58 -19.86 -11.59
N LEU A 165 16.01 -19.69 -10.39
CA LEU A 165 15.06 -20.63 -9.80
C LEU A 165 13.72 -20.64 -10.54
N TYR A 166 13.12 -19.48 -10.75
CA TYR A 166 11.76 -19.38 -11.28
C TYR A 166 11.67 -19.63 -12.80
N THR A 167 12.79 -19.52 -13.51
CA THR A 167 12.87 -19.88 -14.95
C THR A 167 13.35 -21.32 -15.20
N ASN A 168 13.70 -22.06 -14.15
CA ASN A 168 14.10 -23.44 -14.26
C ASN A 168 12.95 -24.32 -14.76
N ASN A 169 13.23 -25.20 -15.71
CA ASN A 169 12.23 -26.10 -16.31
C ASN A 169 11.56 -27.03 -15.27
N GLU A 170 12.29 -27.49 -14.27
CA GLU A 170 11.72 -28.32 -13.20
C GLU A 170 10.70 -27.53 -12.37
N MET A 171 11.03 -26.28 -12.01
CA MET A 171 10.14 -25.39 -11.29
C MET A 171 8.89 -25.07 -12.12
N LEU A 172 9.05 -24.75 -13.41
CA LEU A 172 7.94 -24.48 -14.30
C LEU A 172 7.03 -25.70 -14.48
N SER A 173 7.61 -26.91 -14.60
CA SER A 173 6.83 -28.15 -14.68
C SER A 173 6.00 -28.39 -13.42
N LYS A 174 6.58 -28.21 -12.22
CA LYS A 174 5.86 -28.32 -10.94
C LYS A 174 4.73 -27.29 -10.83
N LEU A 175 4.97 -26.06 -11.27
CA LEU A 175 3.96 -25.02 -11.30
C LEU A 175 2.79 -25.39 -12.23
N MET A 176 3.09 -25.92 -13.41
CA MET A 176 2.08 -26.37 -14.37
C MET A 176 1.29 -27.58 -13.85
N GLU A 177 1.93 -28.53 -13.21
CA GLU A 177 1.28 -29.67 -12.58
C GLU A 177 0.33 -29.21 -11.48
N ALA A 178 0.78 -28.33 -10.58
CA ALA A 178 -0.04 -27.74 -9.52
C ALA A 178 -1.25 -26.97 -10.08
N TYR A 179 -1.04 -26.19 -11.17
CA TYR A 179 -2.13 -25.49 -11.86
C TYR A 179 -3.15 -26.47 -12.44
N ILE A 180 -2.71 -27.50 -13.15
CA ILE A 180 -3.59 -28.50 -13.77
C ILE A 180 -4.39 -29.25 -12.70
N GLU A 181 -3.73 -29.63 -11.61
CA GLU A 181 -4.35 -30.38 -10.52
C GLU A 181 -5.38 -29.57 -9.73
N ARG A 182 -5.08 -28.28 -9.44
CA ARG A 182 -5.85 -27.50 -8.46
C ARG A 182 -6.68 -26.38 -9.07
N CYS A 183 -6.22 -25.78 -10.17
CA CYS A 183 -6.72 -24.52 -10.67
C CYS A 183 -7.36 -24.60 -12.06
N LYS A 184 -7.11 -25.67 -12.84
CA LYS A 184 -7.63 -25.80 -14.19
C LYS A 184 -9.15 -25.60 -14.25
N GLY A 185 -9.58 -24.65 -15.09
CA GLY A 185 -10.99 -24.28 -15.20
C GLY A 185 -11.49 -23.32 -14.13
N LYS A 186 -10.64 -22.86 -13.22
CA LYS A 186 -10.96 -21.85 -12.19
C LYS A 186 -10.34 -20.51 -12.55
N LYS A 187 -10.90 -19.41 -12.01
CA LYS A 187 -10.29 -18.09 -12.11
C LYS A 187 -9.00 -18.09 -11.31
N THR A 188 -7.88 -17.84 -11.98
CA THR A 188 -6.52 -17.92 -11.40
C THR A 188 -5.76 -16.62 -11.70
N LEU A 189 -4.95 -16.16 -10.75
CA LEU A 189 -4.05 -15.02 -10.88
C LEU A 189 -2.60 -15.51 -10.99
#